data_a2ebb09ac2669b3e5fb753c795a7b558
#
_entry.id   a2ebb09ac2669b3e5fb753c795a7b558
#
_cell.length_a   1.000
_cell.length_b   1.000
_cell.length_c   1.000
_cell.angle_alpha   90.00
_cell.angle_beta   90.00
_cell.angle_gamma   90.00
#
_symmetry.space_group_name_H-M   'P 1'
#
loop_
_entity.id
_entity.type
_entity.pdbx_description
1 polymer ?
#
loop_
_entity_poly.entity_id
_entity_poly.type
_entity_poly.pdbx_seq_one_letter_code
_entity_poly.pdbx_strand_id
1 'polypeptide(L)'
;MSDNSETAPRRNGTAVPAAMIPYRQFVLWRLILKPGKPKPDKVPFSAVTGGHASVDDPATWSDHSTVCAAFGQGGFDGIGFVFTPDDPFGFIDLDGCDDGAGAWKPHVHPIIERLPGAWEVSQSGHGLHGIGFRDAKAHLINKRRKFTDAAGNGIEFYTSSR
;
A
#
# COMPACT_ATOMS: atom_id res chain seq x y z
N MET A 1 28.07 -11.09 -8.70
CA MET A 1 27.15 -10.23 -9.47
C MET A 1 25.81 -10.33 -8.77
N SER A 2 25.51 -9.37 -7.91
CA SER A 2 24.24 -9.33 -7.15
C SER A 2 23.18 -8.83 -8.12
N ASP A 3 22.17 -9.66 -8.34
CA ASP A 3 21.01 -9.34 -9.18
C ASP A 3 20.22 -8.18 -8.53
N ASN A 4 20.37 -7.00 -9.09
CA ASN A 4 19.75 -5.75 -8.63
C ASN A 4 18.31 -5.61 -9.16
N SER A 5 17.66 -6.72 -9.58
CA SER A 5 16.33 -6.70 -10.19
C SER A 5 15.17 -6.58 -9.18
N GLU A 6 15.44 -6.71 -7.88
CA GLU A 6 14.40 -6.79 -6.83
C GLU A 6 13.93 -5.42 -6.29
N THR A 7 14.63 -4.33 -6.63
CA THR A 7 14.35 -2.99 -6.07
C THR A 7 13.57 -2.04 -6.99
N ALA A 8 13.30 -2.43 -8.24
CA ALA A 8 12.52 -1.58 -9.14
C ALA A 8 11.03 -1.59 -8.75
N PRO A 9 10.38 -0.41 -8.61
CA PRO A 9 8.95 -0.33 -8.31
C PRO A 9 8.11 -1.05 -9.36
N ARG A 10 7.22 -1.94 -8.91
CA ARG A 10 6.35 -2.70 -9.81
C ARG A 10 5.09 -1.90 -10.13
N ARG A 11 4.67 -1.93 -11.39
CA ARG A 11 3.37 -1.38 -11.82
C ARG A 11 2.30 -2.45 -11.70
N ASN A 12 1.16 -2.12 -11.08
CA ASN A 12 -0.04 -2.97 -10.95
C ASN A 12 0.26 -4.36 -10.35
N GLY A 13 0.59 -4.38 -9.05
CA GLY A 13 0.94 -5.63 -8.40
C GLY A 13 -0.19 -6.29 -7.66
N THR A 14 -0.61 -7.46 -8.12
CA THR A 14 -1.12 -8.54 -7.24
C THR A 14 0.04 -9.23 -6.50
N ALA A 15 1.28 -8.84 -6.75
CA ALA A 15 2.47 -9.39 -6.11
C ALA A 15 2.64 -8.81 -4.71
N VAL A 16 2.09 -9.52 -3.73
CA VAL A 16 2.23 -9.24 -2.32
C VAL A 16 3.58 -9.78 -1.82
N PRO A 17 4.32 -9.05 -0.95
CA PRO A 17 5.50 -9.60 -0.30
C PRO A 17 5.20 -10.94 0.38
N ALA A 18 6.05 -11.94 0.15
CA ALA A 18 5.83 -13.30 0.67
C ALA A 18 5.62 -13.34 2.20
N ALA A 19 6.28 -12.43 2.92
CA ALA A 19 6.14 -12.30 4.38
C ALA A 19 4.72 -11.90 4.83
N MET A 20 3.91 -11.29 3.95
CA MET A 20 2.53 -10.88 4.26
C MET A 20 1.50 -11.99 4.03
N ILE A 21 1.82 -12.98 3.18
CA ILE A 21 0.90 -14.06 2.80
C ILE A 21 0.30 -14.83 3.99
N PRO A 22 1.03 -15.10 5.09
CA PRO A 22 0.49 -15.80 6.26
C PRO A 22 -0.59 -15.04 7.04
N TYR A 23 -0.75 -13.75 6.80
CA TYR A 23 -1.68 -12.90 7.56
C TYR A 23 -3.08 -12.90 6.96
N ARG A 24 -4.10 -12.94 7.83
CA ARG A 24 -5.51 -12.82 7.43
C ARG A 24 -5.98 -11.36 7.44
N GLN A 25 -5.28 -10.50 6.69
CA GLN A 25 -5.48 -9.05 6.69
C GLN A 25 -5.73 -8.51 5.28
N PHE A 26 -6.20 -9.35 4.35
CA PHE A 26 -6.45 -8.94 2.98
C PHE A 26 -7.90 -8.55 2.74
N VAL A 27 -8.08 -7.54 1.90
CA VAL A 27 -9.37 -7.06 1.40
C VAL A 27 -9.28 -6.85 -0.11
N LEU A 28 -10.43 -6.83 -0.78
CA LEU A 28 -10.55 -6.29 -2.13
C LEU A 28 -10.84 -4.80 -2.05
N TRP A 29 -10.68 -4.07 -3.15
CA TRP A 29 -11.11 -2.67 -3.20
C TRP A 29 -11.62 -2.29 -4.59
N ARG A 30 -12.48 -1.25 -4.60
CA ARG A 30 -12.97 -0.57 -5.81
C ARG A 30 -12.75 0.92 -5.70
N LEU A 31 -12.60 1.55 -6.86
CA LEU A 31 -12.67 2.99 -6.99
C LEU A 31 -14.12 3.43 -7.17
N ILE A 32 -14.62 4.16 -6.20
CA ILE A 32 -16.01 4.66 -6.23
C ILE A 32 -15.98 6.18 -6.25
N LEU A 33 -16.45 6.75 -7.37
CA LEU A 33 -16.64 8.19 -7.48
C LEU A 33 -17.91 8.58 -6.72
N LYS A 34 -17.75 9.32 -5.64
CA LYS A 34 -18.87 9.85 -4.86
C LYS A 34 -19.34 11.19 -5.42
N PRO A 35 -20.65 11.50 -5.37
CA PRO A 35 -21.16 12.81 -5.77
C PRO A 35 -20.41 13.96 -5.08
N GLY A 36 -19.99 14.95 -5.87
CA GLY A 36 -19.27 16.14 -5.38
C GLY A 36 -17.78 15.94 -5.07
N LYS A 37 -17.21 14.76 -5.29
CA LYS A 37 -15.76 14.54 -5.17
C LYS A 37 -15.07 14.60 -6.55
N PRO A 38 -13.91 15.27 -6.66
CA PRO A 38 -13.14 15.34 -7.89
C PRO A 38 -12.38 14.05 -8.22
N LYS A 39 -12.20 13.16 -7.23
CA LYS A 39 -11.46 11.89 -7.36
C LYS A 39 -12.25 10.75 -6.72
N PRO A 40 -12.16 9.53 -7.26
CA PRO A 40 -12.77 8.36 -6.64
C PRO A 40 -12.10 8.02 -5.32
N ASP A 41 -12.90 7.51 -4.38
CA ASP A 41 -12.41 6.92 -3.14
C ASP A 41 -12.06 5.45 -3.39
N LYS A 42 -10.98 4.97 -2.77
CA LYS A 42 -10.65 3.55 -2.67
C LYS A 42 -11.50 2.94 -1.55
N VAL A 43 -12.49 2.16 -1.89
CA VAL A 43 -13.44 1.58 -0.93
C VAL A 43 -13.14 0.09 -0.77
N PRO A 44 -12.91 -0.41 0.47
CA PRO A 44 -12.61 -1.81 0.73
C PRO A 44 -13.88 -2.69 0.69
N PHE A 45 -13.68 -3.94 0.24
CA PHE A 45 -14.72 -4.98 0.17
C PHE A 45 -14.19 -6.32 0.71
N SER A 46 -15.11 -7.07 1.34
CA SER A 46 -14.82 -8.42 1.81
C SER A 46 -14.82 -9.42 0.64
N ALA A 47 -13.76 -10.20 0.53
CA ALA A 47 -13.68 -11.25 -0.49
C ALA A 47 -14.65 -12.42 -0.22
N VAL A 48 -15.14 -12.57 1.02
CA VAL A 48 -16.07 -13.64 1.40
C VAL A 48 -17.51 -13.27 1.08
N THR A 49 -17.92 -12.04 1.40
CA THR A 49 -19.32 -11.63 1.27
C THR A 49 -19.61 -10.77 0.04
N GLY A 50 -18.56 -10.20 -0.58
CA GLY A 50 -18.69 -9.20 -1.64
C GLY A 50 -19.23 -7.84 -1.15
N GLY A 51 -19.58 -7.71 0.14
CA GLY A 51 -20.03 -6.48 0.78
C GLY A 51 -18.86 -5.59 1.20
N HIS A 52 -19.19 -4.40 1.76
CA HIS A 52 -18.15 -3.50 2.28
C HIS A 52 -17.30 -4.17 3.37
N ALA A 53 -16.01 -3.89 3.36
CA ALA A 53 -15.10 -4.22 4.44
C ALA A 53 -14.71 -2.95 5.22
N SER A 54 -14.19 -3.14 6.42
CA SER A 54 -13.67 -2.06 7.26
C SER A 54 -12.19 -2.33 7.60
N VAL A 55 -11.38 -1.29 7.61
CA VAL A 55 -9.98 -1.38 8.08
C VAL A 55 -9.89 -1.55 9.60
N ASP A 56 -10.97 -1.38 10.32
CA ASP A 56 -11.06 -1.52 11.78
C ASP A 56 -11.84 -2.78 12.22
N ASP A 57 -12.31 -3.61 11.26
CA ASP A 57 -13.06 -4.84 11.55
C ASP A 57 -12.43 -6.08 10.90
N PRO A 58 -11.63 -6.86 11.67
CA PRO A 58 -10.97 -8.07 11.19
C PRO A 58 -11.92 -9.15 10.66
N ALA A 59 -13.20 -9.14 11.06
CA ALA A 59 -14.18 -10.11 10.56
C ALA A 59 -14.47 -9.93 9.06
N THR A 60 -14.17 -8.75 8.50
CA THR A 60 -14.36 -8.43 7.08
C THR A 60 -13.15 -8.77 6.21
N TRP A 61 -12.02 -9.16 6.81
CA TRP A 61 -10.78 -9.48 6.10
C TRP A 61 -10.70 -10.97 5.75
N SER A 62 -9.77 -11.29 4.84
CA SER A 62 -9.56 -12.65 4.36
C SER A 62 -8.07 -13.00 4.31
N ASP A 63 -7.78 -14.28 4.12
CA ASP A 63 -6.45 -14.75 3.74
C ASP A 63 -6.14 -14.42 2.28
N HIS A 64 -4.85 -14.51 1.91
CA HIS A 64 -4.35 -14.20 0.58
C HIS A 64 -5.01 -15.05 -0.52
N SER A 65 -5.20 -16.34 -0.29
CA SER A 65 -5.77 -17.25 -1.31
C SER A 65 -7.22 -16.89 -1.62
N THR A 66 -8.00 -16.57 -0.59
CA THR A 66 -9.40 -16.16 -0.73
C THR A 66 -9.54 -14.86 -1.53
N VAL A 67 -8.74 -13.83 -1.24
CA VAL A 67 -8.83 -12.57 -2.02
C VAL A 67 -8.35 -12.75 -3.45
N CYS A 68 -7.31 -13.58 -3.71
CA CYS A 68 -6.86 -13.87 -5.07
C CYS A 68 -7.94 -14.57 -5.89
N ALA A 69 -8.61 -15.58 -5.31
CA ALA A 69 -9.70 -16.28 -5.97
C ALA A 69 -10.87 -15.34 -6.30
N ALA A 70 -11.29 -14.50 -5.35
CA ALA A 70 -12.37 -13.54 -5.57
C ALA A 70 -11.97 -12.43 -6.56
N PHE A 71 -10.72 -11.95 -6.53
CA PHE A 71 -10.21 -10.99 -7.49
C PHE A 71 -10.20 -11.54 -8.92
N GLY A 72 -9.84 -12.82 -9.08
CA GLY A 72 -9.86 -13.53 -10.37
C GLY A 72 -11.25 -13.65 -11.00
N GLN A 73 -12.32 -13.57 -10.22
CA GLN A 73 -13.70 -13.53 -10.72
C GLN A 73 -14.08 -12.16 -11.31
N GLY A 74 -13.27 -11.14 -11.07
CA GLY A 74 -13.48 -9.78 -11.57
C GLY A 74 -14.40 -8.93 -10.70
N GLY A 75 -14.60 -7.68 -11.15
CA GLY A 75 -15.47 -6.71 -10.47
C GLY A 75 -14.80 -5.92 -9.35
N PHE A 76 -13.49 -6.04 -9.17
CA PHE A 76 -12.68 -5.27 -8.22
C PHE A 76 -11.46 -4.68 -8.92
N ASP A 77 -10.97 -3.55 -8.41
CA ASP A 77 -9.85 -2.83 -9.00
C ASP A 77 -8.49 -3.27 -8.40
N GLY A 78 -8.51 -3.99 -7.28
CA GLY A 78 -7.29 -4.55 -6.70
C GLY A 78 -7.46 -5.25 -5.37
N ILE A 79 -6.33 -5.75 -4.87
CA ILE A 79 -6.16 -6.37 -3.56
C ILE A 79 -5.48 -5.34 -2.65
N GLY A 80 -5.92 -5.27 -1.40
CA GLY A 80 -5.33 -4.45 -0.35
C GLY A 80 -4.95 -5.29 0.86
N PHE A 81 -4.01 -4.79 1.65
CA PHE A 81 -3.64 -5.35 2.94
C PHE A 81 -3.93 -4.33 4.04
N VAL A 82 -4.57 -4.75 5.11
CA VAL A 82 -4.90 -3.89 6.25
C VAL A 82 -3.79 -4.01 7.28
N PHE A 83 -3.01 -2.94 7.43
CA PHE A 83 -1.95 -2.87 8.44
C PHE A 83 -2.53 -2.69 9.83
N THR A 84 -2.01 -3.44 10.80
CA THR A 84 -2.42 -3.40 12.20
C THR A 84 -1.25 -3.12 13.13
N PRO A 85 -1.49 -2.74 14.39
CA PRO A 85 -0.40 -2.61 15.37
C PRO A 85 0.32 -3.93 15.67
N ASP A 86 -0.33 -5.06 15.43
CA ASP A 86 0.15 -6.38 15.81
C ASP A 86 1.00 -7.05 14.73
N ASP A 87 0.88 -6.60 13.45
CA ASP A 87 1.77 -7.10 12.40
C ASP A 87 3.12 -6.36 12.41
N PRO A 88 4.18 -6.95 11.84
CA PRO A 88 5.52 -6.35 11.86
C PRO A 88 5.76 -5.35 10.71
N PHE A 89 4.73 -4.97 9.96
CA PHE A 89 4.92 -4.19 8.74
C PHE A 89 4.75 -2.69 8.94
N GLY A 90 5.46 -1.91 8.14
CA GLY A 90 5.27 -0.49 7.96
C GLY A 90 4.98 -0.17 6.50
N PHE A 91 4.19 0.87 6.28
CA PHE A 91 3.82 1.36 4.96
C PHE A 91 4.25 2.82 4.79
N ILE A 92 4.87 3.11 3.67
CA ILE A 92 5.30 4.46 3.28
C ILE A 92 4.58 4.85 2.01
N ASP A 93 4.05 6.06 2.01
CA ASP A 93 3.37 6.67 0.87
C ASP A 93 4.13 7.92 0.46
N LEU A 94 4.65 7.93 -0.77
CA LEU A 94 5.36 9.04 -1.37
C LEU A 94 4.46 9.62 -2.47
N ASP A 95 3.77 10.72 -2.16
CA ASP A 95 2.87 11.39 -3.10
C ASP A 95 3.63 12.32 -4.05
N GLY A 96 3.17 12.37 -5.33
CA GLY A 96 3.64 13.35 -6.31
C GLY A 96 5.14 13.30 -6.56
N CYS A 97 5.73 12.12 -6.52
CA CYS A 97 7.18 11.93 -6.59
C CYS A 97 7.72 11.63 -8.00
N ASP A 98 6.88 11.62 -9.02
CA ASP A 98 7.31 11.60 -10.42
C ASP A 98 7.66 13.01 -10.93
N ASP A 99 8.47 13.08 -11.98
CA ASP A 99 8.89 14.35 -12.62
C ASP A 99 7.98 14.78 -13.78
N GLY A 100 6.92 14.03 -14.04
CA GLY A 100 6.02 14.23 -15.18
C GLY A 100 6.57 13.73 -16.54
N ALA A 101 7.84 13.30 -16.59
CA ALA A 101 8.49 12.75 -17.77
C ALA A 101 8.68 11.23 -17.69
N GLY A 102 8.23 10.61 -16.59
CA GLY A 102 8.30 9.17 -16.34
C GLY A 102 9.48 8.72 -15.49
N ALA A 103 10.24 9.66 -14.91
CA ALA A 103 11.28 9.39 -13.93
C ALA A 103 10.87 9.84 -12.54
N TRP A 104 11.52 9.27 -11.52
CA TRP A 104 11.31 9.67 -10.13
C TRP A 104 12.16 10.89 -9.80
N LYS A 105 11.60 11.83 -9.03
CA LYS A 105 12.32 13.00 -8.54
C LYS A 105 13.55 12.59 -7.71
N PRO A 106 14.63 13.38 -7.72
CA PRO A 106 15.91 13.01 -7.08
C PRO A 106 15.83 12.61 -5.60
N HIS A 107 14.89 13.19 -4.83
CA HIS A 107 14.73 12.89 -3.41
C HIS A 107 14.20 11.48 -3.12
N VAL A 108 13.62 10.81 -4.12
CA VAL A 108 13.03 9.48 -4.00
C VAL A 108 14.10 8.39 -3.91
N HIS A 109 15.17 8.51 -4.70
CA HIS A 109 16.22 7.50 -4.79
C HIS A 109 16.87 7.16 -3.44
N PRO A 110 17.33 8.14 -2.63
CA PRO A 110 17.92 7.83 -1.33
C PRO A 110 16.91 7.25 -0.32
N ILE A 111 15.60 7.47 -0.51
CA ILE A 111 14.56 6.85 0.32
C ILE A 111 14.45 5.37 -0.01
N ILE A 112 14.34 5.03 -1.29
CA ILE A 112 14.27 3.63 -1.75
C ILE A 112 15.53 2.86 -1.33
N GLU A 113 16.72 3.44 -1.51
CA GLU A 113 18.01 2.82 -1.18
C GLU A 113 18.17 2.54 0.33
N ARG A 114 17.64 3.43 1.19
CA ARG A 114 17.75 3.31 2.65
C ARG A 114 16.68 2.46 3.29
N LEU A 115 15.59 2.23 2.61
CA LEU A 115 14.44 1.49 3.13
C LEU A 115 14.24 0.22 2.30
N PRO A 116 15.02 -0.84 2.58
CA PRO A 116 14.86 -2.10 1.89
C PRO A 116 13.48 -2.68 2.15
N GLY A 117 12.76 -3.02 1.08
CA GLY A 117 11.40 -3.52 1.15
C GLY A 117 10.82 -3.67 -0.25
N ALA A 118 9.53 -3.97 -0.31
CA ALA A 118 8.80 -4.02 -1.56
C ALA A 118 8.28 -2.62 -1.91
N TRP A 119 8.52 -2.20 -3.15
CA TRP A 119 8.04 -0.92 -3.67
C TRP A 119 7.09 -1.14 -4.83
N GLU A 120 5.99 -0.40 -4.84
CA GLU A 120 5.05 -0.37 -5.94
C GLU A 120 4.75 1.06 -6.39
N VAL A 121 4.38 1.22 -7.64
CA VAL A 121 3.86 2.49 -8.15
C VAL A 121 2.44 2.66 -7.65
N SER A 122 2.13 3.82 -7.07
CA SER A 122 0.78 4.15 -6.63
C SER A 122 -0.19 4.10 -7.81
N GLN A 123 -1.46 3.88 -7.53
CA GLN A 123 -2.48 3.76 -8.56
C GLN A 123 -2.61 5.00 -9.47
N SER A 124 -2.33 6.18 -8.94
CA SER A 124 -2.31 7.42 -9.74
C SER A 124 -1.18 7.44 -10.77
N GLY A 125 -0.17 6.60 -10.63
CA GLY A 125 1.05 6.62 -11.43
C GLY A 125 2.07 7.68 -11.01
N HIS A 126 1.72 8.55 -10.06
CA HIS A 126 2.51 9.72 -9.67
C HIS A 126 3.16 9.59 -8.29
N GLY A 127 3.03 8.44 -7.64
CA GLY A 127 3.56 8.18 -6.31
C GLY A 127 4.12 6.77 -6.17
N LEU A 128 4.75 6.52 -5.04
CA LEU A 128 5.30 5.22 -4.66
C LEU A 128 4.78 4.78 -3.29
N HIS A 129 4.49 3.50 -3.18
CA HIS A 129 4.21 2.84 -1.92
C HIS A 129 5.38 1.92 -1.57
N GLY A 130 5.90 2.04 -0.35
CA GLY A 130 6.91 1.14 0.20
C GLY A 130 6.33 0.31 1.34
N ILE A 131 6.62 -0.98 1.32
CA ILE A 131 6.25 -1.92 2.39
C ILE A 131 7.53 -2.58 2.90
N GLY A 132 7.76 -2.49 4.20
CA GLY A 132 8.90 -3.10 4.84
C GLY A 132 8.60 -3.53 6.27
N PHE A 133 9.58 -4.19 6.90
CA PHE A 133 9.48 -4.48 8.32
C PHE A 133 9.74 -3.22 9.14
N ARG A 134 8.89 -2.97 10.13
CA ARG A 134 9.09 -1.89 11.09
C ARG A 134 9.97 -2.35 12.23
N ASP A 135 10.75 -1.44 12.81
CA ASP A 135 11.43 -1.67 14.07
C ASP A 135 10.41 -1.96 15.18
N ALA A 136 10.75 -2.84 16.13
CA ALA A 136 9.92 -3.15 17.28
C ALA A 136 9.54 -1.90 18.11
N LYS A 137 10.32 -0.81 18.02
CA LYS A 137 10.03 0.49 18.66
C LYS A 137 9.09 1.38 17.85
N ALA A 138 8.78 1.04 16.61
CA ALA A 138 7.92 1.85 15.75
C ALA A 138 6.45 1.89 16.22
N HIS A 139 6.03 0.98 17.13
CA HIS A 139 4.72 1.06 17.78
C HIS A 139 4.53 2.34 18.63
N LEU A 140 5.62 3.00 19.01
CA LEU A 140 5.59 4.31 19.69
C LEU A 140 5.27 5.47 18.74
N ILE A 141 5.29 5.23 17.42
CA ILE A 141 4.88 6.20 16.42
C ILE A 141 3.36 6.08 16.28
N ASN A 142 2.65 7.20 16.41
CA ASN A 142 1.21 7.26 16.15
C ASN A 142 0.86 6.59 14.81
N LYS A 143 -0.36 6.07 14.68
CA LYS A 143 -0.90 5.32 13.53
C LYS A 143 -0.47 5.86 12.15
N ARG A 144 -0.29 7.19 12.03
CA ARG A 144 0.12 7.89 10.82
C ARG A 144 1.03 9.05 11.16
N ARG A 145 2.12 9.21 10.42
CA ARG A 145 2.92 10.46 10.38
C ARG A 145 3.01 10.98 8.96
N LYS A 146 2.74 12.27 8.82
CA LYS A 146 2.91 13.01 7.58
C LYS A 146 4.09 13.96 7.73
N PHE A 147 4.97 13.93 6.76
CA PHE A 147 6.10 14.84 6.62
C PHE A 147 5.99 15.55 5.28
N THR A 148 6.49 16.78 5.24
CA THR A 148 6.67 17.48 3.97
C THR A 148 8.13 17.89 3.94
N ASP A 149 8.83 17.56 2.87
CA ASP A 149 10.21 17.97 2.70
C ASP A 149 10.30 19.47 2.36
N ALA A 150 11.52 20.01 2.30
CA ALA A 150 11.75 21.43 1.98
C ALA A 150 11.24 21.86 0.59
N ALA A 151 11.03 20.91 -0.32
CA ALA A 151 10.49 21.12 -1.66
C ALA A 151 8.96 20.94 -1.75
N GLY A 152 8.30 20.67 -0.60
CA GLY A 152 6.85 20.49 -0.54
C GLY A 152 6.36 19.08 -0.91
N ASN A 153 7.26 18.09 -1.06
CA ASN A 153 6.85 16.71 -1.38
C ASN A 153 6.30 16.02 -0.12
N GLY A 154 5.17 15.33 -0.27
CA GLY A 154 4.52 14.62 0.82
C GLY A 154 5.11 13.22 1.04
N ILE A 155 5.44 12.91 2.30
CA ILE A 155 5.84 11.59 2.76
C ILE A 155 4.92 11.20 3.90
N GLU A 156 4.21 10.09 3.76
CA GLU A 156 3.35 9.57 4.82
C GLU A 156 3.85 8.20 5.27
N PHE A 157 3.95 7.99 6.56
CA PHE A 157 4.32 6.73 7.17
C PHE A 157 3.17 6.20 8.02
N TYR A 158 2.84 4.94 7.84
CA TYR A 158 1.75 4.25 8.53
C TYR A 158 2.25 2.99 9.23
N THR A 159 1.74 2.74 10.41
CA THR A 159 1.95 1.51 11.18
C THR A 159 0.65 0.75 11.42
N SER A 160 -0.51 1.33 11.09
CA SER A 160 -1.82 0.68 11.23
C SER A 160 -2.93 1.45 10.52
N SER A 161 -4.09 0.81 10.37
CA SER A 161 -5.34 1.41 9.85
C SER A 161 -5.21 1.95 8.41
N ARG A 162 -4.53 1.19 7.54
CA ARG A 162 -4.47 1.48 6.12
C ARG A 162 -4.73 0.23 5.29
#